data_c87e41b8d268e8f36242dd363ba9e6b3
#
_entry.id   c87e41b8d268e8f36242dd363ba9e6b3
#
_cell.length_a   1.000
_cell.length_b   1.000
_cell.length_c   1.000
_cell.angle_alpha   90.00
_cell.angle_beta   90.00
_cell.angle_gamma   90.00
#
_symmetry.space_group_name_H-M   'P 1'
#
loop_
_entity.id
_entity.type
_entity.pdbx_description
1 polymer ?
#
loop_
_entity_poly.entity_id
_entity_poly.type
_entity_poly.pdbx_seq_one_letter_code
_entity_poly.pdbx_strand_id
1 'polypeptide(L)'
;MNQSTPMTTSSITQAASCVKAGQLLAYPTESVWGIGCDPYNEAAVQQILSIKQRPQAKGMIVITDSAERLALLLAPLDKAQRDRILASWQTDSEHADPQYKQAYTWLLPIPPAYANTIPAWITGQHQTVAVRVIAHPMIRALCQQLVSEHNPFGLLVSTSCNPSGHNPAMTYGEAQQYFGEQISYLQAETLGYTLPSQIREATTGLIVR
;
A
#
# COMPACT_ATOMS: atom_id res chain seq x y z
N MET A 1 4.60 -23.94 -13.37
CA MET A 1 4.63 -23.16 -12.10
C MET A 1 3.35 -23.49 -11.36
N ASN A 2 3.44 -24.18 -10.21
CA ASN A 2 2.26 -24.44 -9.36
C ASN A 2 1.75 -23.11 -8.82
N GLN A 3 0.67 -22.59 -9.37
CA GLN A 3 -0.06 -21.50 -8.73
C GLN A 3 -0.69 -22.10 -7.46
N SER A 4 -0.25 -21.66 -6.30
CA SER A 4 -0.89 -22.03 -5.04
C SER A 4 -2.35 -21.53 -5.07
N THR A 5 -3.27 -22.36 -4.62
CA THR A 5 -4.70 -22.04 -4.58
C THR A 5 -4.92 -20.80 -3.71
N PRO A 6 -5.76 -19.84 -4.14
CA PRO A 6 -6.16 -18.70 -3.32
C PRO A 6 -6.72 -19.16 -1.97
N MET A 7 -6.43 -18.41 -0.91
CA MET A 7 -6.78 -18.78 0.46
C MET A 7 -7.38 -17.60 1.23
N THR A 8 -8.17 -17.92 2.23
CA THR A 8 -8.59 -16.99 3.25
C THR A 8 -7.90 -17.33 4.57
N THR A 9 -7.26 -16.35 5.20
CA THR A 9 -6.47 -16.57 6.41
C THR A 9 -6.55 -15.38 7.35
N SER A 10 -6.37 -15.61 8.66
CA SER A 10 -6.05 -14.59 9.67
C SER A 10 -4.57 -14.60 10.05
N SER A 11 -3.76 -15.49 9.46
CA SER A 11 -2.34 -15.61 9.72
C SER A 11 -1.53 -14.65 8.84
N ILE A 12 -0.80 -13.74 9.46
CA ILE A 12 0.11 -12.80 8.78
C ILE A 12 1.19 -13.57 8.01
N THR A 13 1.70 -14.67 8.57
CA THR A 13 2.75 -15.48 7.92
C THR A 13 2.23 -16.15 6.64
N GLN A 14 1.00 -16.66 6.65
CA GLN A 14 0.39 -17.22 5.45
C GLN A 14 0.13 -16.14 4.40
N ALA A 15 -0.38 -14.97 4.82
CA ALA A 15 -0.57 -13.82 3.93
C ALA A 15 0.74 -13.35 3.31
N ALA A 16 1.83 -13.26 4.09
CA ALA A 16 3.16 -12.91 3.59
C ALA A 16 3.67 -13.95 2.57
N SER A 17 3.43 -15.24 2.83
CA SER A 17 3.79 -16.32 1.90
C SER A 17 3.03 -16.20 0.58
N CYS A 18 1.73 -15.86 0.61
CA CYS A 18 0.94 -15.60 -0.60
C CYS A 18 1.53 -14.46 -1.44
N VAL A 19 1.84 -13.32 -0.80
CA VAL A 19 2.42 -12.17 -1.48
C VAL A 19 3.78 -12.49 -2.08
N LYS A 20 4.67 -13.16 -1.32
CA LYS A 20 5.99 -13.61 -1.78
C LYS A 20 5.92 -14.64 -2.92
N ALA A 21 4.84 -15.41 -2.98
CA ALA A 21 4.56 -16.34 -4.09
C ALA A 21 4.00 -15.63 -5.35
N GLY A 22 3.89 -14.30 -5.32
CA GLY A 22 3.37 -13.51 -6.45
C GLY A 22 1.86 -13.50 -6.58
N GLN A 23 1.14 -13.88 -5.52
CA GLN A 23 -0.32 -13.84 -5.51
C GLN A 23 -0.85 -12.47 -5.11
N LEU A 24 -2.08 -12.17 -5.54
CA LEU A 24 -2.82 -11.02 -5.06
C LEU A 24 -3.42 -11.30 -3.69
N LEU A 25 -3.40 -10.30 -2.82
CA LEU A 25 -3.97 -10.36 -1.49
C LEU A 25 -4.93 -9.18 -1.27
N ALA A 26 -6.18 -9.47 -0.87
CA ALA A 26 -7.06 -8.45 -0.31
C ALA A 26 -6.90 -8.40 1.21
N TYR A 27 -6.94 -7.19 1.77
CA TYR A 27 -6.69 -6.94 3.20
C TYR A 27 -7.36 -5.65 3.67
N PRO A 28 -7.72 -5.54 4.96
CA PRO A 28 -8.28 -4.30 5.52
C PRO A 28 -7.19 -3.23 5.65
N THR A 29 -7.60 -1.96 5.48
CA THR A 29 -6.73 -0.80 5.73
C THR A 29 -7.37 0.12 6.77
N GLU A 30 -7.02 1.40 6.77
CA GLU A 30 -7.57 2.35 7.72
C GLU A 30 -9.07 2.58 7.48
N SER A 31 -9.50 2.74 6.23
CA SER A 31 -10.89 3.12 5.89
C SER A 31 -11.62 2.10 5.05
N VAL A 32 -10.95 1.44 4.11
CA VAL A 32 -11.55 0.50 3.16
C VAL A 32 -10.69 -0.76 3.06
N TRP A 33 -11.21 -1.79 2.41
CA TRP A 33 -10.38 -2.92 2.00
C TRP A 33 -9.47 -2.52 0.84
N GLY A 34 -8.21 -2.98 0.92
CA GLY A 34 -7.22 -2.86 -0.14
C GLY A 34 -7.02 -4.18 -0.88
N ILE A 35 -6.47 -4.08 -2.08
CA ILE A 35 -5.90 -5.21 -2.83
C ILE A 35 -4.47 -4.87 -3.20
N GLY A 36 -3.56 -5.81 -3.04
CA GLY A 36 -2.13 -5.61 -3.29
C GLY A 36 -1.39 -6.88 -3.66
N CYS A 37 -0.11 -6.69 -3.94
CA CYS A 37 0.86 -7.73 -4.28
C CYS A 37 2.28 -7.25 -3.97
N ASP A 38 3.27 -8.09 -4.19
CA ASP A 38 4.67 -7.69 -4.19
C ASP A 38 4.94 -6.65 -5.29
N PRO A 39 5.38 -5.42 -4.98
CA PRO A 39 5.67 -4.40 -5.98
C PRO A 39 6.83 -4.76 -6.91
N TYR A 40 7.67 -5.69 -6.54
CA TYR A 40 8.80 -6.15 -7.35
C TYR A 40 8.44 -7.34 -8.26
N ASN A 41 7.23 -7.88 -8.14
CA ASN A 41 6.70 -8.89 -9.05
C ASN A 41 5.85 -8.22 -10.15
N GLU A 42 6.46 -7.99 -11.33
CA GLU A 42 5.79 -7.33 -12.45
C GLU A 42 4.49 -8.01 -12.84
N ALA A 43 4.48 -9.35 -12.95
CA ALA A 43 3.30 -10.09 -13.35
C ALA A 43 2.11 -9.87 -12.39
N ALA A 44 2.37 -9.85 -11.07
CA ALA A 44 1.35 -9.59 -10.06
C ALA A 44 0.84 -8.14 -10.15
N VAL A 45 1.72 -7.16 -10.40
CA VAL A 45 1.32 -5.76 -10.59
C VAL A 45 0.47 -5.60 -11.85
N GLN A 46 0.85 -6.24 -12.97
CA GLN A 46 0.07 -6.22 -14.21
C GLN A 46 -1.32 -6.85 -14.02
N GLN A 47 -1.43 -7.90 -13.20
CA GLN A 47 -2.72 -8.48 -12.86
C GLN A 47 -3.62 -7.48 -12.11
N ILE A 48 -3.10 -6.71 -11.13
CA ILE A 48 -3.85 -5.64 -10.45
C ILE A 48 -4.27 -4.57 -11.46
N LEU A 49 -3.35 -4.10 -12.31
CA LEU A 49 -3.65 -3.08 -13.32
C LEU A 49 -4.78 -3.53 -14.26
N SER A 50 -4.76 -4.81 -14.67
CA SER A 50 -5.82 -5.41 -15.49
C SER A 50 -7.17 -5.43 -14.79
N ILE A 51 -7.24 -5.93 -13.54
CA ILE A 51 -8.46 -5.96 -12.73
C ILE A 51 -9.03 -4.56 -12.54
N LYS A 52 -8.17 -3.58 -12.32
CA LYS A 52 -8.53 -2.17 -12.09
C LYS A 52 -8.78 -1.39 -13.39
N GLN A 53 -8.51 -1.98 -14.56
CA GLN A 53 -8.50 -1.28 -15.86
C GLN A 53 -7.72 0.04 -15.76
N ARG A 54 -6.58 0.00 -15.05
CA ARG A 54 -5.79 1.18 -14.71
C ARG A 54 -4.57 1.28 -15.63
N PRO A 55 -4.36 2.39 -16.31
CA PRO A 55 -3.14 2.61 -17.07
C PRO A 55 -1.91 2.60 -16.16
N GLN A 56 -0.87 1.85 -16.55
CA GLN A 56 0.39 1.78 -15.80
C GLN A 56 1.04 3.15 -15.60
N ALA A 57 0.89 4.05 -16.57
CA ALA A 57 1.42 5.41 -16.52
C ALA A 57 1.02 6.21 -15.27
N LYS A 58 -0.12 5.86 -14.64
CA LYS A 58 -0.60 6.52 -13.40
C LYS A 58 0.17 6.12 -12.15
N GLY A 59 1.05 5.13 -12.24
CA GLY A 59 1.74 4.57 -11.07
C GLY A 59 0.81 3.92 -10.03
N MET A 60 1.41 3.32 -9.03
CA MET A 60 0.72 2.62 -7.95
C MET A 60 1.13 3.19 -6.59
N ILE A 61 0.20 3.19 -5.64
CA ILE A 61 0.53 3.46 -4.24
C ILE A 61 1.14 2.19 -3.65
N VAL A 62 2.18 2.37 -2.84
CA VAL A 62 2.75 1.32 -2.00
C VAL A 62 2.64 1.69 -0.53
N ILE A 63 2.52 0.69 0.33
CA ILE A 63 2.47 0.87 1.78
C ILE A 63 3.65 0.14 2.43
N THR A 64 4.06 0.61 3.60
CA THR A 64 5.10 -0.01 4.43
C THR A 64 4.76 0.12 5.91
N ASP A 65 5.50 -0.59 6.76
CA ASP A 65 5.27 -0.63 8.22
C ASP A 65 5.76 0.61 8.96
N SER A 66 6.83 1.26 8.48
CA SER A 66 7.44 2.36 9.23
C SER A 66 8.15 3.38 8.34
N ALA A 67 8.31 4.60 8.88
CA ALA A 67 9.03 5.67 8.18
C ALA A 67 10.54 5.44 8.10
N GLU A 68 11.12 4.71 9.07
CA GLU A 68 12.54 4.37 9.10
C GLU A 68 12.98 3.60 7.87
N ARG A 69 12.10 2.73 7.33
CA ARG A 69 12.37 2.02 6.09
C ARG A 69 12.52 2.93 4.89
N LEU A 70 11.95 4.12 4.95
CA LEU A 70 11.95 5.10 3.87
C LEU A 70 13.08 6.13 4.00
N ALA A 71 14.05 5.93 4.91
CA ALA A 71 15.11 6.90 5.17
C ALA A 71 15.84 7.36 3.88
N LEU A 72 16.10 6.45 2.94
CA LEU A 72 16.74 6.78 1.66
C LEU A 72 15.87 7.67 0.77
N LEU A 73 14.55 7.48 0.76
CA LEU A 73 13.61 8.30 0.00
C LEU A 73 13.31 9.64 0.68
N LEU A 74 13.48 9.72 1.99
CA LEU A 74 13.32 10.95 2.77
C LEU A 74 14.60 11.81 2.78
N ALA A 75 15.76 11.22 2.49
CA ALA A 75 17.05 11.90 2.55
C ALA A 75 17.17 13.18 1.68
N PRO A 76 16.60 13.25 0.45
CA PRO A 76 16.65 14.45 -0.38
C PRO A 76 15.85 15.64 0.15
N LEU A 77 14.91 15.40 1.07
CA LEU A 77 14.01 16.41 1.59
C LEU A 77 14.72 17.25 2.69
N ASP A 78 14.36 18.52 2.81
CA ASP A 78 14.82 19.35 3.94
C ASP A 78 14.16 18.92 5.28
N LYS A 79 14.62 19.52 6.36
CA LYS A 79 14.13 19.17 7.69
C LYS A 79 12.63 19.44 7.85
N ALA A 80 12.13 20.59 7.38
CA ALA A 80 10.72 20.96 7.54
C ALA A 80 9.80 20.04 6.73
N GLN A 81 10.23 19.64 5.54
CA GLN A 81 9.53 18.68 4.69
C GLN A 81 9.46 17.30 5.37
N ARG A 82 10.59 16.79 5.88
CA ARG A 82 10.63 15.52 6.61
C ARG A 82 9.75 15.55 7.87
N ASP A 83 9.88 16.60 8.70
CA ASP A 83 9.12 16.71 9.94
C ASP A 83 7.61 16.69 9.68
N ARG A 84 7.15 17.39 8.62
CA ARG A 84 5.74 17.39 8.19
C ARG A 84 5.26 16.00 7.79
N ILE A 85 6.08 15.28 7.00
CA ILE A 85 5.74 13.93 6.55
C ILE A 85 5.68 12.98 7.74
N LEU A 86 6.72 12.97 8.58
CA LEU A 86 6.81 12.09 9.75
C LEU A 86 5.67 12.36 10.74
N ALA A 87 5.33 13.61 10.99
CA ALA A 87 4.20 13.97 11.85
C ALA A 87 2.87 13.43 11.32
N SER A 88 2.68 13.40 9.99
CA SER A 88 1.45 12.88 9.38
C SER A 88 1.31 11.35 9.47
N TRP A 89 2.40 10.64 9.67
CA TRP A 89 2.44 9.19 9.84
C TRP A 89 2.49 8.72 11.30
N GLN A 90 2.61 9.66 12.25
CA GLN A 90 2.48 9.37 13.66
C GLN A 90 1.00 9.19 14.00
N THR A 91 0.61 7.94 14.23
CA THR A 91 -0.80 7.58 14.50
C THR A 91 -1.16 7.59 15.99
N ASP A 92 -0.22 8.02 16.85
CA ASP A 92 -0.23 7.80 18.30
C ASP A 92 -1.16 8.74 19.10
N SER A 93 -2.09 9.44 18.47
CA SER A 93 -3.21 9.96 19.23
C SER A 93 -4.19 8.81 19.53
N GLU A 94 -3.87 7.98 20.50
CA GLU A 94 -4.72 6.87 20.99
C GLU A 94 -6.15 7.29 21.33
N HIS A 95 -6.40 8.59 21.44
CA HIS A 95 -7.67 9.18 21.86
C HIS A 95 -8.43 9.93 20.74
N ALA A 96 -7.91 9.98 19.50
CA ALA A 96 -8.66 10.63 18.43
C ALA A 96 -9.71 9.67 17.86
N ASP A 97 -10.95 10.13 17.84
CA ASP A 97 -12.07 9.43 17.21
C ASP A 97 -11.71 9.06 15.74
N PRO A 98 -11.86 7.80 15.32
CA PRO A 98 -11.58 7.35 13.95
C PRO A 98 -12.22 8.22 12.86
N GLN A 99 -13.37 8.83 13.13
CA GLN A 99 -14.05 9.70 12.17
C GLN A 99 -13.25 10.97 11.79
N TYR A 100 -12.29 11.40 12.60
CA TYR A 100 -11.42 12.54 12.31
C TYR A 100 -10.02 12.14 11.85
N LYS A 101 -9.70 10.83 11.83
CA LYS A 101 -8.42 10.34 11.37
C LYS A 101 -8.39 10.22 9.85
N GLN A 102 -7.26 10.54 9.26
CA GLN A 102 -7.03 10.45 7.83
C GLN A 102 -5.67 9.81 7.55
N ALA A 103 -5.62 8.92 6.56
CA ALA A 103 -4.39 8.33 6.10
C ALA A 103 -3.71 9.25 5.06
N TYR A 104 -2.39 9.40 5.16
CA TYR A 104 -1.61 10.26 4.26
C TYR A 104 -0.66 9.43 3.39
N THR A 105 -0.75 9.66 2.08
CA THR A 105 0.17 9.14 1.08
C THR A 105 1.02 10.30 0.58
N TRP A 106 2.34 10.12 0.54
CA TRP A 106 3.27 11.14 0.05
C TRP A 106 3.93 10.70 -1.24
N LEU A 107 4.03 11.63 -2.20
CA LEU A 107 4.83 11.46 -3.41
C LEU A 107 6.28 11.77 -3.06
N LEU A 108 7.05 10.73 -2.73
CA LEU A 108 8.45 10.86 -2.34
C LEU A 108 9.34 10.89 -3.57
N PRO A 109 10.32 11.81 -3.65
CA PRO A 109 11.29 11.82 -4.74
C PRO A 109 12.18 10.57 -4.67
N ILE A 110 12.53 10.03 -5.84
CA ILE A 110 13.48 8.92 -5.94
C ILE A 110 14.84 9.52 -6.28
N PRO A 111 15.84 9.45 -5.38
CA PRO A 111 17.17 9.96 -5.69
C PRO A 111 17.75 9.23 -6.90
N PRO A 112 18.53 9.92 -7.78
CA PRO A 112 19.11 9.29 -8.96
C PRO A 112 19.93 8.02 -8.68
N ALA A 113 20.63 7.98 -7.54
CA ALA A 113 21.38 6.81 -7.10
C ALA A 113 20.50 5.59 -6.81
N TYR A 114 19.19 5.79 -6.62
CA TYR A 114 18.21 4.75 -6.31
C TYR A 114 17.13 4.62 -7.40
N ALA A 115 17.36 5.18 -8.60
CA ALA A 115 16.39 5.19 -9.69
C ALA A 115 15.89 3.78 -10.07
N ASN A 116 16.72 2.75 -9.89
CA ASN A 116 16.37 1.35 -10.17
C ASN A 116 15.83 0.59 -8.95
N THR A 117 15.73 1.25 -7.78
CA THR A 117 15.29 0.58 -6.54
C THR A 117 13.77 0.39 -6.51
N ILE A 118 13.03 1.30 -7.15
CA ILE A 118 11.57 1.20 -7.30
C ILE A 118 11.26 0.95 -8.77
N PRO A 119 10.58 -0.16 -9.10
CA PRO A 119 10.29 -0.50 -10.49
C PRO A 119 9.45 0.55 -11.22
N ALA A 120 9.71 0.73 -12.52
CA ALA A 120 8.97 1.68 -13.37
C ALA A 120 7.47 1.39 -13.47
N TRP A 121 7.04 0.12 -13.33
CA TRP A 121 5.61 -0.21 -13.29
C TRP A 121 4.92 0.21 -11.98
N ILE A 122 5.69 0.59 -10.93
CA ILE A 122 5.17 1.19 -9.70
C ILE A 122 5.13 2.71 -9.82
N THR A 123 6.19 3.34 -10.33
CA THR A 123 6.25 4.81 -10.48
C THR A 123 5.41 5.32 -11.66
N GLY A 124 5.18 4.48 -12.66
CA GLY A 124 4.54 4.91 -13.91
C GLY A 124 5.41 5.92 -14.66
N GLN A 125 4.84 7.07 -15.03
CA GLN A 125 5.55 8.16 -15.71
C GLN A 125 6.19 9.17 -14.74
N HIS A 126 6.12 8.91 -13.41
CA HIS A 126 6.55 9.86 -12.40
C HIS A 126 7.97 9.57 -11.91
N GLN A 127 8.66 10.64 -11.49
CA GLN A 127 9.96 10.55 -10.81
C GLN A 127 9.81 10.43 -9.29
N THR A 128 8.60 10.17 -8.84
CA THR A 128 8.25 10.00 -7.43
C THR A 128 7.56 8.66 -7.23
N VAL A 129 7.63 8.13 -6.02
CA VAL A 129 6.84 6.98 -5.59
C VAL A 129 5.78 7.43 -4.58
N ALA A 130 4.54 6.99 -4.76
CA ALA A 130 3.45 7.25 -3.84
C ALA A 130 3.50 6.26 -2.67
N VAL A 131 3.94 6.72 -1.49
CA VAL A 131 4.16 5.86 -0.31
C VAL A 131 3.29 6.29 0.86
N ARG A 132 2.76 5.31 1.59
CA ARG A 132 2.07 5.50 2.86
C ARG A 132 2.64 4.57 3.94
N VAL A 133 2.91 5.09 5.12
CA VAL A 133 3.08 4.26 6.31
C VAL A 133 1.69 3.86 6.80
N ILE A 134 1.41 2.55 6.78
CA ILE A 134 0.09 2.01 7.12
C ILE A 134 -0.14 2.06 8.62
N ALA A 135 -1.31 2.53 9.07
CA ALA A 135 -1.64 2.57 10.49
C ALA A 135 -2.16 1.23 11.01
N HIS A 136 -2.76 0.40 10.15
CA HIS A 136 -3.37 -0.86 10.53
C HIS A 136 -2.34 -1.86 11.07
N PRO A 137 -2.40 -2.30 12.36
CA PRO A 137 -1.33 -3.06 13.00
C PRO A 137 -1.05 -4.40 12.33
N MET A 138 -2.09 -5.13 11.89
CA MET A 138 -1.91 -6.39 11.19
C MET A 138 -1.20 -6.20 9.85
N ILE A 139 -1.47 -5.11 9.12
CA ILE A 139 -0.84 -4.85 7.83
C ILE A 139 0.58 -4.30 8.02
N ARG A 140 0.85 -3.58 9.10
CA ARG A 140 2.23 -3.26 9.51
C ARG A 140 3.05 -4.53 9.71
N ALA A 141 2.52 -5.49 10.49
CA ALA A 141 3.19 -6.77 10.71
C ALA A 141 3.34 -7.59 9.42
N LEU A 142 2.40 -7.50 8.48
CA LEU A 142 2.54 -8.09 7.14
C LEU A 142 3.73 -7.45 6.40
N CYS A 143 3.79 -6.11 6.30
CA CYS A 143 4.88 -5.39 5.63
C CYS A 143 6.25 -5.74 6.25
N GLN A 144 6.35 -5.89 7.57
CA GLN A 144 7.56 -6.35 8.25
C GLN A 144 8.02 -7.72 7.76
N GLN A 145 7.09 -8.65 7.54
CA GLN A 145 7.43 -9.99 7.03
C GLN A 145 7.78 -9.98 5.53
N LEU A 146 7.42 -8.94 4.77
CA LEU A 146 7.80 -8.81 3.36
C LEU A 146 9.23 -8.31 3.18
N VAL A 147 9.88 -7.80 4.23
CA VAL A 147 11.26 -7.32 4.15
C VAL A 147 12.21 -8.42 3.73
N SER A 148 13.01 -8.15 2.72
CA SER A 148 14.03 -9.05 2.15
C SER A 148 15.05 -8.24 1.35
N GLU A 149 16.10 -8.87 0.87
CA GLU A 149 17.03 -8.22 -0.08
C GLU A 149 16.32 -7.73 -1.34
N HIS A 150 15.31 -8.46 -1.79
CA HIS A 150 14.51 -8.11 -2.96
C HIS A 150 13.51 -6.96 -2.66
N ASN A 151 13.01 -6.86 -1.44
CA ASN A 151 12.07 -5.83 -0.98
C ASN A 151 12.58 -5.17 0.32
N PRO A 152 13.65 -4.34 0.25
CA PRO A 152 14.30 -3.80 1.45
C PRO A 152 13.42 -2.81 2.22
N PHE A 153 12.46 -2.18 1.55
CA PHE A 153 11.52 -1.25 2.17
C PHE A 153 10.27 -1.93 2.76
N GLY A 154 10.13 -3.25 2.63
CA GLY A 154 8.93 -3.97 3.08
C GLY A 154 7.65 -3.45 2.41
N LEU A 155 7.73 -3.10 1.13
CA LEU A 155 6.62 -2.51 0.39
C LEU A 155 5.57 -3.56 0.01
N LEU A 156 4.31 -3.13 0.04
CA LEU A 156 3.17 -3.84 -0.51
C LEU A 156 2.38 -2.88 -1.42
N VAL A 157 2.06 -3.27 -2.64
CA VAL A 157 1.14 -2.50 -3.49
C VAL A 157 -0.20 -2.35 -2.79
N SER A 158 -0.80 -1.16 -2.87
CA SER A 158 -2.10 -0.89 -2.23
C SER A 158 -2.99 -0.05 -3.14
N THR A 159 -4.11 -0.63 -3.52
CA THR A 159 -5.22 0.10 -4.16
C THR A 159 -6.53 -0.39 -3.54
N SER A 160 -7.61 0.37 -3.69
CA SER A 160 -8.92 -0.02 -3.16
C SER A 160 -9.39 -1.36 -3.74
N CYS A 161 -9.98 -2.21 -2.90
CA CYS A 161 -10.48 -3.53 -3.26
C CYS A 161 -11.85 -3.41 -3.92
N ASN A 162 -11.87 -3.12 -5.24
CA ASN A 162 -13.06 -3.04 -6.10
C ASN A 162 -12.68 -3.20 -7.57
N PRO A 163 -13.55 -3.71 -8.41
CA PRO A 163 -13.43 -3.58 -9.86
C PRO A 163 -13.50 -2.11 -10.30
N SER A 164 -13.03 -1.80 -11.50
CA SER A 164 -13.12 -0.44 -12.03
C SER A 164 -14.57 0.05 -12.05
N GLY A 165 -14.78 1.30 -11.61
CA GLY A 165 -16.11 1.94 -11.58
C GLY A 165 -17.02 1.54 -10.41
N HIS A 166 -16.60 0.63 -9.54
CA HIS A 166 -17.36 0.22 -8.34
C HIS A 166 -16.84 0.93 -7.08
N ASN A 167 -17.68 0.97 -6.04
CA ASN A 167 -17.25 1.46 -4.73
C ASN A 167 -16.21 0.52 -4.10
N PRO A 168 -15.25 1.05 -3.31
CA PRO A 168 -14.36 0.20 -2.52
C PRO A 168 -15.12 -0.71 -1.57
N ALA A 169 -14.66 -1.96 -1.43
CA ALA A 169 -15.17 -2.85 -0.41
C ALA A 169 -14.86 -2.29 0.99
N MET A 170 -15.84 -2.29 1.87
CA MET A 170 -15.74 -1.86 3.27
C MET A 170 -15.55 -3.07 4.19
N THR A 171 -15.96 -4.25 3.74
CA THR A 171 -15.97 -5.50 4.51
C THR A 171 -15.31 -6.64 3.73
N TYR A 172 -14.93 -7.70 4.46
CA TYR A 172 -14.47 -8.95 3.84
C TYR A 172 -15.52 -9.51 2.86
N GLY A 173 -16.80 -9.53 3.27
CA GLY A 173 -17.87 -10.06 2.43
C GLY A 173 -18.02 -9.33 1.10
N GLU A 174 -17.89 -7.99 1.09
CA GLU A 174 -17.93 -7.20 -0.14
C GLU A 174 -16.69 -7.45 -1.02
N ALA A 175 -15.50 -7.56 -0.41
CA ALA A 175 -14.27 -7.90 -1.14
C ALA A 175 -14.39 -9.28 -1.80
N GLN A 176 -14.96 -10.26 -1.08
CA GLN A 176 -15.19 -11.60 -1.59
C GLN A 176 -16.27 -11.62 -2.70
N GLN A 177 -17.31 -10.80 -2.60
CA GLN A 177 -18.30 -10.66 -3.67
C GLN A 177 -17.68 -10.12 -4.97
N TYR A 178 -16.68 -9.24 -4.89
CA TYR A 178 -16.01 -8.71 -6.07
C TYR A 178 -15.06 -9.71 -6.75
N PHE A 179 -14.31 -10.48 -5.97
CA PHE A 179 -13.19 -11.24 -6.54
C PHE A 179 -13.26 -12.76 -6.28
N GLY A 180 -14.13 -13.22 -5.36
CA GLY A 180 -14.32 -14.66 -5.10
C GLY A 180 -13.00 -15.38 -4.84
N GLU A 181 -12.79 -16.48 -5.56
CA GLU A 181 -11.59 -17.30 -5.47
C GLU A 181 -10.44 -16.86 -6.41
N GLN A 182 -10.50 -15.65 -6.97
CA GLN A 182 -9.44 -15.14 -7.85
C GLN A 182 -8.22 -14.62 -7.09
N ILE A 183 -8.39 -14.28 -5.80
CA ILE A 183 -7.36 -13.68 -4.95
C ILE A 183 -7.41 -14.27 -3.54
N SER A 184 -6.32 -14.10 -2.79
CA SER A 184 -6.28 -14.47 -1.36
C SER A 184 -6.78 -13.33 -0.48
N TYR A 185 -7.19 -13.66 0.76
CA TYR A 185 -7.76 -12.69 1.72
C TYR A 185 -7.09 -12.81 3.09
N LEU A 186 -6.67 -11.67 3.65
CA LEU A 186 -6.27 -11.55 5.05
C LEU A 186 -7.44 -10.97 5.85
N GLN A 187 -8.08 -11.80 6.67
CA GLN A 187 -9.26 -11.41 7.45
C GLN A 187 -8.89 -10.59 8.67
N ALA A 188 -9.41 -9.36 8.71
CA ALA A 188 -9.52 -8.50 9.87
C ALA A 188 -10.51 -7.37 9.56
N GLU A 189 -10.80 -6.53 10.56
CA GLU A 189 -11.64 -5.34 10.39
C GLU A 189 -10.78 -4.13 10.01
N THR A 190 -11.35 -3.17 9.27
CA THR A 190 -10.71 -1.86 9.03
C THR A 190 -10.61 -1.07 10.33
N LEU A 191 -9.78 -0.01 10.36
CA LEU A 191 -9.69 0.87 11.53
C LEU A 191 -10.87 1.86 11.65
N GLY A 192 -11.83 1.82 10.73
CA GLY A 192 -13.02 2.66 10.77
C GLY A 192 -12.79 4.14 10.44
N TYR A 193 -11.68 4.49 9.78
CA TYR A 193 -11.50 5.87 9.31
C TYR A 193 -12.55 6.20 8.27
N THR A 194 -13.23 7.33 8.44
CA THR A 194 -14.28 7.77 7.51
C THR A 194 -13.76 8.66 6.39
N LEU A 195 -12.62 9.32 6.62
CA LEU A 195 -12.02 10.19 5.62
C LEU A 195 -11.21 9.37 4.59
N PRO A 196 -11.34 9.68 3.28
CA PRO A 196 -10.50 9.04 2.27
C PRO A 196 -9.03 9.42 2.48
N SER A 197 -8.11 8.53 2.08
CA SER A 197 -6.70 8.83 2.13
C SER A 197 -6.36 10.04 1.25
N GLN A 198 -5.49 10.92 1.77
CA GLN A 198 -5.04 12.11 1.05
C GLN A 198 -3.68 11.85 0.41
N ILE A 199 -3.52 12.26 -0.85
CA ILE A 199 -2.22 12.21 -1.53
C ILE A 199 -1.62 13.61 -1.55
N ARG A 200 -0.37 13.75 -1.09
CA ARG A 200 0.36 15.02 -1.03
C ARG A 200 1.72 14.94 -1.70
N GLU A 201 2.16 16.03 -2.26
CA GLU A 201 3.51 16.20 -2.76
C GLU A 201 4.50 16.45 -1.60
N ALA A 202 5.60 15.69 -1.54
CA ALA A 202 6.54 15.74 -0.42
C ALA A 202 7.26 17.10 -0.29
N THR A 203 7.63 17.71 -1.41
CA THR A 203 8.39 18.95 -1.45
C THR A 203 7.55 20.17 -1.08
N THR A 204 6.36 20.29 -1.62
CA THR A 204 5.48 21.46 -1.43
C THR A 204 4.46 21.28 -0.31
N GLY A 205 4.07 20.04 -0.03
CA GLY A 205 2.95 19.70 0.87
C GLY A 205 1.57 19.88 0.24
N LEU A 206 1.49 20.24 -1.04
CA LEU A 206 0.21 20.43 -1.73
C LEU A 206 -0.55 19.12 -1.85
N ILE A 207 -1.86 19.21 -1.72
CA ILE A 207 -2.78 18.10 -1.93
C ILE A 207 -2.90 17.85 -3.42
N VAL A 208 -2.68 16.61 -3.84
CA VAL A 208 -2.85 16.15 -5.22
C VAL A 208 -4.21 15.46 -5.39
N ARG A 209 -4.70 14.82 -4.34
CA ARG A 209 -6.00 14.17 -4.28
C ARG A 209 -6.49 14.02 -2.84
#